data_226de5ef9d1474c13c5170f99085efa4
#
_entry.id   226de5ef9d1474c13c5170f99085efa4
#
_cell.length_a   1.000
_cell.length_b   1.000
_cell.length_c   1.000
_cell.angle_alpha   90.00
_cell.angle_beta   90.00
_cell.angle_gamma   90.00
#
_symmetry.space_group_name_H-M   'P 1'
#
loop_
_entity.id
_entity.type
_entity.pdbx_description
1 polymer ?
#
loop_
_entity_poly.entity_id
_entity_poly.type
_entity_poly.pdbx_seq_one_letter_code
_entity_poly.pdbx_strand_id
1 'polypeptide(L)'
;PFFVLATQNPVEQEGTYSLPEAELDRFIMKLVVNYPSSENEVQIVKTCGKAPFVPVSKIITNKDVEMMRKLADNVVCDEKLVEYIVSILNVTRPDSSKNKNSSFTAANDITRYITIGASPRAGIAILQCAKVSAIFAGRAFVLPEDIKSVALNVLRHRLVLSYEAAADNVTADEII
;
A
#
# COMPACT_ATOMS: atom_id res chain seq x y z
N PRO A 1 -6.71 -21.40 0.30
CA PRO A 1 -6.53 -19.96 0.38
C PRO A 1 -7.13 -19.29 -0.86
N PHE A 2 -7.85 -18.20 -0.70
CA PHE A 2 -8.37 -17.40 -1.80
C PHE A 2 -7.66 -16.06 -1.83
N PHE A 3 -7.62 -15.43 -3.00
CA PHE A 3 -7.08 -14.10 -3.22
C PHE A 3 -8.23 -13.19 -3.68
N VAL A 4 -8.35 -12.01 -3.06
CA VAL A 4 -9.36 -11.03 -3.41
C VAL A 4 -8.69 -9.86 -4.12
N LEU A 5 -9.11 -9.61 -5.34
CA LEU A 5 -8.76 -8.44 -6.12
C LEU A 5 -10.06 -7.65 -6.38
N ALA A 6 -10.08 -6.39 -5.98
CA ALA A 6 -11.18 -5.49 -6.25
C ALA A 6 -10.70 -4.30 -7.07
N THR A 7 -11.52 -3.83 -8.00
CA THR A 7 -11.26 -2.61 -8.78
C THR A 7 -12.26 -1.54 -8.37
N GLN A 8 -11.82 -0.29 -8.36
CA GLN A 8 -12.64 0.87 -8.10
C GLN A 8 -12.36 1.92 -9.18
N ASN A 9 -13.42 2.41 -9.82
CA ASN A 9 -13.30 3.51 -10.78
C ASN A 9 -13.68 4.82 -10.07
N PRO A 10 -12.75 5.76 -9.89
CA PRO A 10 -13.04 7.02 -9.21
C PRO A 10 -14.05 7.91 -9.96
N VAL A 11 -14.22 7.73 -11.27
CA VAL A 11 -15.14 8.52 -12.10
C VAL A 11 -16.59 8.07 -11.92
N GLU A 12 -16.83 6.80 -11.56
CA GLU A 12 -18.17 6.21 -11.43
C GLU A 12 -18.74 6.30 -10.00
N GLN A 13 -18.18 7.18 -9.14
CA GLN A 13 -18.62 7.29 -7.74
C GLN A 13 -19.95 8.05 -7.55
N GLU A 14 -20.49 8.68 -8.57
CA GLU A 14 -21.85 9.25 -8.51
C GLU A 14 -22.89 8.10 -8.40
N GLY A 15 -23.40 7.90 -7.17
CA GLY A 15 -24.45 6.89 -6.89
C GLY A 15 -23.97 5.56 -6.31
N THR A 16 -22.68 5.38 -6.08
CA THR A 16 -22.14 4.20 -5.37
C THR A 16 -21.71 4.55 -3.95
N TYR A 17 -22.01 3.68 -2.99
CA TYR A 17 -21.49 3.83 -1.64
C TYR A 17 -20.00 3.46 -1.63
N SER A 18 -19.15 4.36 -1.13
CA SER A 18 -17.75 4.03 -0.86
C SER A 18 -17.68 2.95 0.22
N LEU A 19 -16.75 2.01 0.07
CA LEU A 19 -16.50 1.03 1.13
C LEU A 19 -16.10 1.76 2.42
N PRO A 20 -16.65 1.36 3.58
CA PRO A 20 -16.23 1.88 4.88
C PRO A 20 -14.71 1.71 5.10
N GLU A 21 -14.08 2.65 5.79
CA GLU A 21 -12.63 2.62 6.05
C GLU A 21 -12.20 1.31 6.75
N ALA A 22 -13.04 0.76 7.63
CA ALA A 22 -12.78 -0.50 8.31
C ALA A 22 -12.72 -1.71 7.36
N GLU A 23 -13.41 -1.66 6.22
CA GLU A 23 -13.35 -2.68 5.18
C GLU A 23 -12.13 -2.46 4.28
N LEU A 24 -11.82 -1.21 3.94
CA LEU A 24 -10.63 -0.87 3.18
C LEU A 24 -9.34 -1.26 3.91
N ASP A 25 -9.26 -1.09 5.23
CA ASP A 25 -8.11 -1.48 6.06
C ASP A 25 -7.76 -2.99 5.97
N ARG A 26 -8.73 -3.83 5.56
CA ARG A 26 -8.51 -5.28 5.38
C ARG A 26 -7.78 -5.64 4.09
N PHE A 27 -7.77 -4.77 3.08
CA PHE A 27 -6.97 -4.99 1.87
C PHE A 27 -5.50 -4.76 2.16
N ILE A 28 -4.63 -5.62 1.65
CA ILE A 28 -3.20 -5.54 1.93
C ILE A 28 -2.57 -4.27 1.36
N MET A 29 -2.95 -3.87 0.15
CA MET A 29 -2.47 -2.67 -0.52
C MET A 29 -3.51 -2.11 -1.51
N LYS A 30 -3.35 -0.84 -1.85
CA LYS A 30 -4.09 -0.15 -2.91
C LYS A 30 -3.10 0.32 -3.98
N LEU A 31 -3.28 -0.19 -5.19
CA LEU A 31 -2.50 0.22 -6.36
C LEU A 31 -3.27 1.28 -7.15
N VAL A 32 -2.57 2.32 -7.56
CA VAL A 32 -3.11 3.32 -8.49
C VAL A 32 -2.67 2.94 -9.89
N VAL A 33 -3.65 2.77 -10.78
CA VAL A 33 -3.40 2.49 -12.20
C VAL A 33 -3.61 3.79 -12.96
N ASN A 34 -2.53 4.32 -13.51
CA ASN A 34 -2.56 5.52 -14.33
C ASN A 34 -2.93 5.20 -15.79
N TYR A 35 -3.22 6.23 -16.58
CA TYR A 35 -3.38 6.09 -18.01
C TYR A 35 -2.14 5.44 -18.63
N PRO A 36 -2.30 4.63 -19.70
CA PRO A 36 -1.17 4.08 -20.42
C PRO A 36 -0.34 5.19 -21.08
N SER A 37 0.90 4.88 -21.45
CA SER A 37 1.70 5.81 -22.27
C SER A 37 1.04 6.03 -23.63
N SER A 38 1.29 7.18 -24.25
CA SER A 38 0.76 7.50 -25.59
C SER A 38 1.06 6.42 -26.64
N GLU A 39 2.22 5.78 -26.54
CA GLU A 39 2.60 4.66 -27.41
C GLU A 39 1.69 3.44 -27.23
N ASN A 40 1.41 3.10 -25.97
CA ASN A 40 0.49 2.00 -25.62
C ASN A 40 -0.96 2.34 -26.01
N GLU A 41 -1.39 3.61 -25.82
CA GLU A 41 -2.72 4.06 -26.29
C GLU A 41 -2.87 3.89 -27.80
N VAL A 42 -1.86 4.28 -28.59
CA VAL A 42 -1.84 4.07 -30.04
C VAL A 42 -2.01 2.59 -30.39
N GLN A 43 -1.36 1.69 -29.65
CA GLN A 43 -1.53 0.24 -29.89
C GLN A 43 -2.95 -0.23 -29.53
N ILE A 44 -3.50 0.22 -28.42
CA ILE A 44 -4.87 -0.09 -28.01
C ILE A 44 -5.87 0.37 -29.09
N VAL A 45 -5.73 1.60 -29.57
CA VAL A 45 -6.61 2.13 -30.62
C VAL A 45 -6.46 1.36 -31.94
N LYS A 46 -5.23 1.04 -32.36
CA LYS A 46 -4.98 0.24 -33.58
C LYS A 46 -5.62 -1.13 -33.53
N THR A 47 -5.61 -1.76 -32.36
CA THR A 47 -6.23 -3.08 -32.18
C THR A 47 -7.76 -2.99 -32.04
N CYS A 48 -8.34 -1.79 -31.94
CA CYS A 48 -9.78 -1.54 -31.72
C CYS A 48 -10.33 -2.36 -30.52
N GLY A 49 -9.53 -2.55 -29.47
CA GLY A 49 -9.89 -3.45 -28.38
C GLY A 49 -10.01 -4.92 -28.76
N LYS A 50 -9.70 -5.30 -30.00
CA LYS A 50 -9.73 -6.67 -30.50
C LYS A 50 -8.34 -7.34 -30.39
N ALA A 51 -7.72 -7.23 -29.22
CA ALA A 51 -6.55 -8.06 -28.95
C ALA A 51 -6.96 -9.54 -29.13
N PRO A 52 -6.21 -10.33 -29.90
CA PRO A 52 -6.51 -11.74 -30.03
C PRO A 52 -6.50 -12.35 -28.63
N PHE A 53 -7.58 -13.06 -28.27
CA PHE A 53 -7.61 -13.80 -27.00
C PHE A 53 -6.53 -14.88 -27.07
N VAL A 54 -5.41 -14.62 -26.42
CA VAL A 54 -4.35 -15.61 -26.23
C VAL A 54 -4.67 -16.35 -24.94
N PRO A 55 -5.01 -17.65 -25.00
CA PRO A 55 -5.29 -18.40 -23.79
C PRO A 55 -4.05 -18.43 -22.90
N VAL A 56 -4.23 -18.06 -21.63
CA VAL A 56 -3.15 -18.06 -20.65
C VAL A 56 -2.87 -19.49 -20.21
N SER A 57 -1.62 -19.95 -20.36
CA SER A 57 -1.20 -21.24 -19.85
C SER A 57 -0.95 -21.20 -18.34
N LYS A 58 -1.22 -22.31 -17.67
CA LYS A 58 -0.91 -22.45 -16.24
C LYS A 58 0.59 -22.51 -16.03
N ILE A 59 1.17 -21.54 -15.30
CA ILE A 59 2.61 -21.44 -15.03
C ILE A 59 2.96 -21.97 -13.64
N ILE A 60 2.11 -21.70 -12.64
CA ILE A 60 2.33 -22.08 -11.24
C ILE A 60 1.20 -22.95 -10.70
N THR A 61 1.52 -23.74 -9.70
CA THR A 61 0.57 -24.61 -9.00
C THR A 61 0.30 -24.10 -7.58
N ASN A 62 -0.72 -24.65 -6.91
CA ASN A 62 -0.98 -24.33 -5.50
C ASN A 62 0.21 -24.70 -4.60
N LYS A 63 0.95 -25.75 -4.94
CA LYS A 63 2.17 -26.15 -4.20
C LYS A 63 3.26 -25.09 -4.32
N ASP A 64 3.42 -24.49 -5.50
CA ASP A 64 4.38 -23.42 -5.71
C ASP A 64 4.01 -22.18 -4.88
N VAL A 65 2.71 -21.83 -4.80
CA VAL A 65 2.22 -20.74 -3.95
C VAL A 65 2.50 -21.01 -2.46
N GLU A 66 2.29 -22.25 -1.99
CA GLU A 66 2.61 -22.64 -0.61
C GLU A 66 4.11 -22.54 -0.33
N MET A 67 4.95 -22.96 -1.28
CA MET A 67 6.40 -22.84 -1.18
C MET A 67 6.83 -21.37 -1.14
N MET A 68 6.28 -20.51 -1.98
CA MET A 68 6.55 -19.06 -1.98
C MET A 68 6.19 -18.41 -0.64
N ARG A 69 5.06 -18.81 -0.03
CA ARG A 69 4.66 -18.32 1.30
C ARG A 69 5.67 -18.70 2.37
N LYS A 70 6.10 -19.96 2.40
CA LYS A 70 7.13 -20.43 3.33
C LYS A 70 8.47 -19.69 3.14
N LEU A 71 8.83 -19.38 1.89
CA LEU A 71 10.01 -18.57 1.62
C LEU A 71 9.87 -17.16 2.20
N ALA A 72 8.71 -16.52 2.04
CA ALA A 72 8.46 -15.21 2.60
C ALA A 72 8.47 -15.22 4.14
N ASP A 73 7.94 -16.26 4.77
CA ASP A 73 7.96 -16.42 6.23
C ASP A 73 9.40 -16.51 6.77
N ASN A 74 10.30 -17.16 6.04
CA ASN A 74 11.71 -17.35 6.42
C ASN A 74 12.59 -16.11 6.20
N VAL A 75 12.11 -15.06 5.52
CA VAL A 75 12.87 -13.82 5.38
C VAL A 75 13.04 -13.16 6.74
N VAL A 76 14.29 -12.88 7.10
CA VAL A 76 14.64 -12.26 8.39
C VAL A 76 14.34 -10.77 8.34
N CYS A 77 13.73 -10.26 9.41
CA CYS A 77 13.58 -8.83 9.65
C CYS A 77 14.15 -8.51 11.04
N ASP A 78 15.10 -7.58 11.09
CA ASP A 78 15.69 -7.11 12.35
C ASP A 78 14.63 -6.40 13.18
N GLU A 79 14.68 -6.54 14.51
CA GLU A 79 13.74 -5.90 15.44
C GLU A 79 13.71 -4.37 15.28
N LYS A 80 14.86 -3.75 15.01
CA LYS A 80 14.95 -2.31 14.73
C LYS A 80 14.16 -1.87 13.50
N LEU A 81 14.02 -2.75 12.49
CA LEU A 81 13.17 -2.47 11.33
C LEU A 81 11.69 -2.60 11.67
N VAL A 82 11.34 -3.51 12.58
CA VAL A 82 9.96 -3.60 13.10
C VAL A 82 9.64 -2.34 13.90
N GLU A 83 10.55 -1.87 14.76
CA GLU A 83 10.42 -0.59 15.48
C GLU A 83 10.30 0.59 14.51
N TYR A 84 11.06 0.58 13.41
CA TYR A 84 10.97 1.59 12.36
C TYR A 84 9.58 1.60 11.71
N ILE A 85 9.01 0.44 11.36
CA ILE A 85 7.64 0.35 10.86
C ILE A 85 6.66 0.94 11.88
N VAL A 86 6.77 0.58 13.16
CA VAL A 86 5.92 1.12 14.23
C VAL A 86 6.05 2.63 14.35
N SER A 87 7.27 3.17 14.21
CA SER A 87 7.50 4.62 14.25
C SER A 87 6.80 5.33 13.09
N ILE A 88 6.83 4.76 11.87
CA ILE A 88 6.06 5.28 10.73
C ILE A 88 4.56 5.34 11.06
N LEU A 89 4.00 4.26 11.62
CA LEU A 89 2.57 4.25 11.98
C LEU A 89 2.24 5.30 13.05
N ASN A 90 3.11 5.46 14.04
CA ASN A 90 2.89 6.41 15.13
C ASN A 90 2.86 7.87 14.62
N VAL A 91 3.70 8.21 13.65
CA VAL A 91 3.69 9.56 13.03
C VAL A 91 2.36 9.85 12.32
N THR A 92 1.67 8.84 11.82
CA THR A 92 0.35 9.03 11.17
C THR A 92 -0.80 9.26 12.16
N ARG A 93 -0.60 9.06 13.47
CA ARG A 93 -1.67 9.12 14.48
C ARG A 93 -1.73 10.49 15.15
N PRO A 94 -2.86 11.22 15.08
CA PRO A 94 -3.01 12.55 15.64
C PRO A 94 -2.68 12.65 17.15
N ASP A 95 -3.03 11.60 17.91
CA ASP A 95 -2.81 11.56 19.36
C ASP A 95 -1.37 11.24 19.79
N SER A 96 -0.50 10.82 18.87
CA SER A 96 0.90 10.49 19.18
C SER A 96 1.73 11.74 19.53
N SER A 97 1.24 12.93 19.18
CA SER A 97 1.87 14.22 19.57
C SER A 97 1.93 14.45 21.09
N LYS A 98 1.15 13.68 21.88
CA LYS A 98 1.21 13.71 23.35
C LYS A 98 2.38 12.91 23.93
N ASN A 99 3.03 12.05 23.16
CA ASN A 99 4.26 11.36 23.54
C ASN A 99 5.47 12.28 23.34
N LYS A 100 5.75 13.12 24.34
CA LYS A 100 6.82 14.14 24.38
C LYS A 100 8.27 13.61 24.20
N ASN A 101 8.45 12.33 23.90
CA ASN A 101 9.77 11.69 23.74
C ASN A 101 10.15 11.40 22.28
N SER A 102 9.33 11.76 21.29
CA SER A 102 9.75 11.63 19.90
C SER A 102 10.46 12.90 19.45
N SER A 103 11.74 12.78 19.13
CA SER A 103 12.61 13.82 18.58
C SER A 103 12.20 14.32 17.17
N PHE A 104 11.02 13.98 16.69
CA PHE A 104 10.48 14.38 15.39
C PHE A 104 9.57 15.60 15.54
N THR A 105 10.15 16.79 15.59
CA THR A 105 9.43 18.07 15.60
C THR A 105 8.76 18.42 14.26
N ALA A 106 9.14 17.78 13.14
CA ALA A 106 8.52 17.98 11.83
C ALA A 106 7.14 17.30 11.68
N ALA A 107 6.82 16.33 12.54
CA ALA A 107 5.56 15.57 12.48
C ALA A 107 4.33 16.41 12.87
N ASN A 108 4.51 17.54 13.57
CA ASN A 108 3.38 18.32 14.08
C ASN A 108 2.57 19.02 12.96
N ASP A 109 3.16 19.24 11.80
CA ASP A 109 2.49 19.93 10.71
C ASP A 109 1.68 18.97 9.82
N ILE A 110 2.14 17.72 9.70
CA ILE A 110 1.48 16.69 8.87
C ILE A 110 0.26 16.09 9.59
N THR A 111 0.31 15.94 10.91
CA THR A 111 -0.76 15.33 11.70
C THR A 111 -2.08 16.11 11.66
N ARG A 112 -2.04 17.43 11.39
CA ARG A 112 -3.27 18.24 11.19
C ARG A 112 -4.11 17.76 10.01
N TYR A 113 -3.47 17.17 9.02
CA TYR A 113 -4.14 16.65 7.82
C TYR A 113 -4.72 15.25 7.99
N ILE A 114 -4.48 14.60 9.13
CA ILE A 114 -4.92 13.22 9.38
C ILE A 114 -5.97 13.21 10.49
N THR A 115 -7.16 12.71 10.20
CA THR A 115 -8.21 12.46 11.20
C THR A 115 -8.04 11.09 11.86
N ILE A 116 -7.75 10.05 11.06
CA ILE A 116 -7.49 8.70 11.56
C ILE A 116 -6.20 8.19 10.92
N GLY A 117 -5.24 7.84 11.76
CA GLY A 117 -3.97 7.27 11.34
C GLY A 117 -4.02 5.76 11.11
N ALA A 118 -2.92 5.21 10.64
CA ALA A 118 -2.80 3.81 10.31
C ALA A 118 -2.92 2.87 11.53
N SER A 119 -3.66 1.77 11.35
CA SER A 119 -3.84 0.72 12.34
C SER A 119 -2.62 -0.22 12.41
N PRO A 120 -2.50 -1.09 13.44
CA PRO A 120 -1.46 -2.13 13.48
C PRO A 120 -1.50 -3.08 12.27
N ARG A 121 -2.66 -3.25 11.60
CA ARG A 121 -2.77 -4.03 10.36
C ARG A 121 -1.89 -3.47 9.24
N ALA A 122 -1.73 -2.16 9.18
CA ALA A 122 -0.82 -1.52 8.23
C ALA A 122 0.63 -1.97 8.47
N GLY A 123 1.07 -2.05 9.74
CA GLY A 123 2.41 -2.52 10.08
C GLY A 123 2.64 -3.97 9.67
N ILE A 124 1.66 -4.84 9.91
CA ILE A 124 1.70 -6.24 9.46
C ILE A 124 1.79 -6.30 7.93
N ALA A 125 0.99 -5.52 7.22
CA ALA A 125 0.99 -5.48 5.76
C ALA A 125 2.32 -4.95 5.21
N ILE A 126 2.89 -3.88 5.80
CA ILE A 126 4.21 -3.35 5.42
C ILE A 126 5.28 -4.43 5.58
N LEU A 127 5.32 -5.11 6.75
CA LEU A 127 6.31 -6.15 7.02
C LEU A 127 6.21 -7.30 6.00
N GLN A 128 4.98 -7.78 5.74
CA GLN A 128 4.75 -8.86 4.78
C GLN A 128 5.19 -8.46 3.36
N CYS A 129 4.81 -7.26 2.90
CA CYS A 129 5.18 -6.76 1.58
C CYS A 129 6.69 -6.50 1.47
N ALA A 130 7.34 -5.98 2.52
CA ALA A 130 8.79 -5.75 2.55
C ALA A 130 9.58 -7.06 2.47
N LYS A 131 9.11 -8.13 3.13
CA LYS A 131 9.71 -9.46 3.01
C LYS A 131 9.65 -9.98 1.57
N VAL A 132 8.52 -9.80 0.90
CA VAL A 132 8.35 -10.19 -0.51
C VAL A 132 9.23 -9.33 -1.42
N SER A 133 9.33 -8.02 -1.15
CA SER A 133 10.24 -7.12 -1.87
C SER A 133 11.70 -7.57 -1.78
N ALA A 134 12.15 -7.98 -0.57
CA ALA A 134 13.48 -8.52 -0.36
C ALA A 134 13.73 -9.79 -1.19
N ILE A 135 12.75 -10.70 -1.30
CA ILE A 135 12.84 -11.90 -2.14
C ILE A 135 13.01 -11.52 -3.60
N PHE A 136 12.22 -10.58 -4.13
CA PHE A 136 12.34 -10.12 -5.51
C PHE A 136 13.71 -9.49 -5.79
N ALA A 137 14.34 -8.90 -4.78
CA ALA A 137 15.71 -8.41 -4.84
C ALA A 137 16.78 -9.48 -4.58
N GLY A 138 16.40 -10.77 -4.50
CA GLY A 138 17.32 -11.89 -4.28
C GLY A 138 17.90 -11.98 -2.87
N ARG A 139 17.26 -11.38 -1.86
CA ARG A 139 17.75 -11.32 -0.49
C ARG A 139 16.87 -12.12 0.47
N ALA A 140 17.49 -12.68 1.52
CA ALA A 140 16.81 -13.40 2.60
C ALA A 140 16.59 -12.51 3.84
N PHE A 141 16.76 -11.22 3.74
CA PHE A 141 16.59 -10.24 4.81
C PHE A 141 16.03 -8.93 4.28
N VAL A 142 15.25 -8.25 5.13
CA VAL A 142 14.63 -6.95 4.83
C VAL A 142 15.61 -5.81 5.04
N LEU A 143 15.52 -4.80 4.18
CA LEU A 143 16.22 -3.52 4.31
C LEU A 143 15.20 -2.36 4.50
N PRO A 144 15.64 -1.20 5.01
CA PRO A 144 14.76 -0.01 5.11
C PRO A 144 14.13 0.41 3.77
N GLU A 145 14.85 0.21 2.66
CA GLU A 145 14.39 0.53 1.31
C GLU A 145 13.19 -0.34 0.90
N ASP A 146 13.14 -1.61 1.34
CA ASP A 146 11.99 -2.48 1.08
C ASP A 146 10.73 -1.95 1.76
N ILE A 147 10.88 -1.47 3.02
CA ILE A 147 9.80 -0.86 3.79
C ILE A 147 9.29 0.39 3.08
N LYS A 148 10.20 1.29 2.68
CA LYS A 148 9.86 2.53 1.97
C LYS A 148 9.15 2.26 0.64
N SER A 149 9.61 1.28 -0.12
CA SER A 149 9.06 0.95 -1.44
C SER A 149 7.61 0.51 -1.41
N VAL A 150 7.17 -0.11 -0.30
CA VAL A 150 5.81 -0.63 -0.15
C VAL A 150 4.90 0.28 0.68
N ALA A 151 5.47 1.20 1.48
CA ALA A 151 4.74 2.03 2.43
C ALA A 151 3.61 2.81 1.77
N LEU A 152 3.86 3.46 0.64
CA LEU A 152 2.87 4.25 -0.09
C LEU A 152 1.63 3.41 -0.46
N ASN A 153 1.83 2.24 -1.07
CA ASN A 153 0.75 1.37 -1.51
C ASN A 153 -0.03 0.75 -0.35
N VAL A 154 0.61 0.58 0.80
CA VAL A 154 0.00 0.00 2.00
C VAL A 154 -0.75 1.06 2.80
N LEU A 155 -0.26 2.30 2.88
CA LEU A 155 -0.80 3.34 3.76
C LEU A 155 -1.88 4.20 3.10
N ARG A 156 -1.83 4.45 1.77
CA ARG A 156 -2.69 5.43 1.09
C ARG A 156 -4.21 5.24 1.29
N HIS A 157 -4.66 4.02 1.53
CA HIS A 157 -6.08 3.70 1.76
C HIS A 157 -6.43 3.51 3.22
N ARG A 158 -5.48 3.76 4.11
CA ARG A 158 -5.61 3.57 5.57
C ARG A 158 -5.56 4.88 6.35
N LEU A 159 -5.18 5.96 5.67
CA LEU A 159 -5.19 7.31 6.25
C LEU A 159 -6.52 7.98 5.91
N VAL A 160 -7.24 8.42 6.94
CA VAL A 160 -8.42 9.26 6.77
C VAL A 160 -7.99 10.71 6.93
N LEU A 161 -8.14 11.47 5.87
CA LEU A 161 -7.71 12.87 5.83
C LEU A 161 -8.73 13.79 6.50
N SER A 162 -8.25 14.91 7.01
CA SER A 162 -9.06 15.97 7.60
C SER A 162 -9.67 16.88 6.52
N TYR A 163 -10.63 17.71 6.93
CA TYR A 163 -11.16 18.78 6.07
C TYR A 163 -10.09 19.81 5.68
N GLU A 164 -9.08 20.03 6.53
CA GLU A 164 -7.96 20.92 6.21
C GLU A 164 -7.12 20.37 5.05
N ALA A 165 -6.90 19.06 4.99
CA ALA A 165 -6.23 18.43 3.86
C ALA A 165 -6.98 18.68 2.54
N ALA A 166 -8.32 18.56 2.57
CA ALA A 166 -9.15 18.83 1.40
C ALA A 166 -9.11 20.32 1.00
N ALA A 167 -9.07 21.24 1.97
CA ALA A 167 -9.00 22.68 1.72
C ALA A 167 -7.64 23.09 1.11
N ASP A 168 -6.56 22.46 1.56
CA ASP A 168 -5.19 22.71 1.09
C ASP A 168 -4.81 21.83 -0.12
N ASN A 169 -5.74 20.99 -0.63
CA ASN A 169 -5.53 20.02 -1.71
C ASN A 169 -4.40 19.02 -1.44
N VAL A 170 -4.18 18.67 -0.18
CA VAL A 170 -3.15 17.71 0.23
C VAL A 170 -3.70 16.29 0.13
N THR A 171 -2.97 15.44 -0.58
CA THR A 171 -3.32 14.03 -0.79
C THR A 171 -2.64 13.10 0.22
N ALA A 172 -3.18 11.88 0.39
CA ALA A 172 -2.54 10.87 1.23
C ALA A 172 -1.12 10.51 0.74
N ASP A 173 -0.91 10.52 -0.58
CA ASP A 173 0.37 10.19 -1.19
C ASP A 173 1.45 11.26 -0.89
N GLU A 174 1.06 12.53 -0.72
CA GLU A 174 1.97 13.62 -0.33
C GLU A 174 2.30 13.61 1.17
N ILE A 175 1.41 13.04 1.98
CA ILE A 175 1.64 12.90 3.43
C ILE A 175 2.59 11.74 3.73
N ILE A 176 2.54 10.65 2.95
CA ILE A 176 3.33 9.42 3.13
C ILE A 176 4.75 9.58 2.58
#